data_ec8d82d6e6927015c9bfa022dbe5262c
#
_entry.id   ec8d82d6e6927015c9bfa022dbe5262c
#
_cell.length_a   1.000
_cell.length_b   1.000
_cell.length_c   1.000
_cell.angle_alpha   90.00
_cell.angle_beta   90.00
_cell.angle_gamma   90.00
#
_symmetry.space_group_name_H-M   'P 1'
#
loop_
_entity.id
_entity.type
_entity.pdbx_description
1 polymer ?
#
loop_
_entity_poly.entity_id
_entity_poly.type
_entity_poly.pdbx_seq_one_letter_code
_entity_poly.pdbx_strand_id
1 'polypeptide(L)'
;DNLFRYENAYYAPKISVDRGDRSTFTVSVRGFEQGLDGAREAARYEATKHCINYLGSSDAMWTVGPDSDREQLKIVSGALVFSGKCDP
;
A
#
# COMPACT_ATOMS: atom_id res chain seq x y z
N ASP A 1 6.94 -1.50 15.32
CA ASP A 1 7.25 -1.05 14.25
C ASP A 1 6.37 -1.37 13.15
N ASN A 2 6.70 -1.22 11.94
CA ASN A 2 5.75 -1.17 10.84
C ASN A 2 5.69 -2.46 10.05
N LEU A 3 5.89 -3.59 10.71
CA LEU A 3 5.81 -4.87 10.02
C LEU A 3 4.36 -5.33 9.93
N PHE A 4 4.02 -5.87 8.79
CA PHE A 4 2.70 -6.45 8.55
C PHE A 4 2.86 -7.95 8.37
N ARG A 5 2.16 -8.71 9.17
CA ARG A 5 2.24 -10.18 9.10
C ARG A 5 1.10 -10.73 8.26
N TYR A 6 1.44 -11.57 7.29
CA TYR A 6 0.47 -12.28 6.47
C TYR A 6 0.88 -13.75 6.45
N GLU A 7 0.03 -14.61 6.98
CA GLU A 7 0.35 -16.02 7.16
C GLU A 7 1.63 -16.15 7.97
N ASN A 8 2.68 -16.73 7.41
CA ASN A 8 3.93 -16.92 8.14
C ASN A 8 5.03 -15.97 7.68
N ALA A 9 4.68 -14.91 6.97
CA ALA A 9 5.66 -13.98 6.43
C ALA A 9 5.43 -12.58 6.98
N TYR A 10 6.51 -11.82 7.13
CA TYR A 10 6.45 -10.43 7.55
C TYR A 10 6.84 -9.54 6.38
N TYR A 11 6.06 -8.50 6.17
CA TYR A 11 6.28 -7.51 5.12
C TYR A 11 6.52 -6.16 5.76
N ALA A 12 7.25 -5.29 5.08
CA ALA A 12 7.58 -3.96 5.60
C ALA A 12 6.96 -2.90 4.69
N PRO A 13 5.66 -2.58 4.88
CA PRO A 13 5.02 -1.51 4.12
C PRO A 13 5.43 -0.16 4.68
N LYS A 14 5.53 0.82 3.79
CA LYS A 14 5.83 2.19 4.15
C LYS A 14 5.00 3.11 3.28
N ILE A 15 4.24 4.02 3.91
CA ILE A 15 3.39 4.93 3.17
C ILE A 15 4.05 6.30 3.09
N SER A 16 3.92 6.93 1.93
CA SER A 16 4.39 8.29 1.69
C SER A 16 3.19 9.10 1.22
N VAL A 17 2.98 10.26 1.84
CA VAL A 17 1.81 11.10 1.60
C VAL A 17 2.26 12.35 0.88
N ASP A 18 1.52 12.74 -0.17
CA ASP A 18 1.83 13.93 -0.94
C ASP A 18 1.56 15.16 -0.08
N ARG A 19 2.54 16.07 -0.03
CA ARG A 19 2.40 17.29 0.78
C ARG A 19 1.34 18.24 0.24
N GLY A 20 1.17 18.29 -1.06
CA GLY A 20 0.20 19.17 -1.70
C GLY A 20 -1.22 18.63 -1.67
N ASP A 21 -1.37 17.32 -1.48
CA ASP A 21 -2.68 16.67 -1.44
C ASP A 21 -2.55 15.44 -0.55
N ARG A 22 -2.90 15.58 0.70
CA ARG A 22 -2.69 14.54 1.70
C ARG A 22 -3.59 13.32 1.51
N SER A 23 -4.55 13.39 0.61
CA SER A 23 -5.32 12.20 0.24
C SER A 23 -4.56 11.33 -0.75
N THR A 24 -3.54 11.86 -1.42
CA THR A 24 -2.74 11.10 -2.40
C THR A 24 -1.57 10.45 -1.68
N PHE A 25 -1.37 9.16 -1.94
CA PHE A 25 -0.35 8.39 -1.22
C PHE A 25 0.32 7.38 -2.13
N THR A 26 1.49 6.91 -1.68
CA THR A 26 2.23 5.82 -2.30
C THR A 26 2.64 4.86 -1.19
N VAL A 27 2.45 3.56 -1.40
CA VAL A 27 2.86 2.55 -0.44
C VAL A 27 3.94 1.69 -1.07
N SER A 28 5.08 1.56 -0.38
CA SER A 28 6.17 0.69 -0.81
C SER A 28 6.20 -0.50 0.14
N VAL A 29 6.28 -1.71 -0.41
CA VAL A 29 6.29 -2.93 0.39
C VAL A 29 7.57 -3.71 0.12
N ARG A 30 8.43 -3.84 1.14
CA ARG A 30 9.61 -4.69 1.05
C ARG A 30 9.25 -6.07 1.57
N GLY A 31 9.97 -7.06 1.07
CA GLY A 31 9.69 -8.45 1.41
C GLY A 31 8.64 -9.08 0.51
N PHE A 32 8.28 -8.41 -0.58
CA PHE A 32 7.22 -8.89 -1.47
C PHE A 32 7.60 -10.22 -2.12
N GLU A 33 8.87 -10.58 -2.13
CA GLU A 33 9.31 -11.85 -2.71
C GLU A 33 8.74 -13.05 -1.98
N GLN A 34 8.33 -12.87 -0.74
CA GLN A 34 7.74 -13.93 0.05
C GLN A 34 6.33 -14.30 -0.45
N GLY A 35 5.69 -13.42 -1.20
CA GLY A 35 4.40 -13.70 -1.79
C GLY A 35 3.67 -12.40 -2.12
N LEU A 36 3.10 -12.34 -3.33
CA LEU A 36 2.38 -11.14 -3.76
C LEU A 36 1.12 -10.92 -2.96
N ASP A 37 0.44 -12.00 -2.54
CA ASP A 37 -0.80 -11.84 -1.78
C ASP A 37 -0.56 -11.07 -0.48
N GLY A 38 0.50 -11.41 0.23
CA GLY A 38 0.83 -10.70 1.46
C GLY A 38 1.23 -9.27 1.21
N ALA A 39 2.00 -9.02 0.14
CA ALA A 39 2.40 -7.67 -0.22
C ALA A 39 1.18 -6.81 -0.58
N ARG A 40 0.23 -7.37 -1.31
CA ARG A 40 -1.00 -6.66 -1.67
C ARG A 40 -1.81 -6.29 -0.42
N GLU A 41 -1.92 -7.23 0.53
CA GLU A 41 -2.67 -6.97 1.75
C GLU A 41 -1.94 -5.98 2.66
N ALA A 42 -0.61 -6.00 2.67
CA ALA A 42 0.16 -5.02 3.44
C ALA A 42 -0.11 -3.61 2.91
N ALA A 43 -0.14 -3.45 1.58
CA ALA A 43 -0.44 -2.15 0.98
C ALA A 43 -1.85 -1.70 1.31
N ARG A 44 -2.82 -2.60 1.23
CA ARG A 44 -4.22 -2.29 1.56
C ARG A 44 -4.33 -1.83 3.01
N TYR A 45 -3.65 -2.51 3.92
CA TYR A 45 -3.70 -2.19 5.34
C TYR A 45 -3.16 -0.77 5.61
N GLU A 46 -2.01 -0.44 5.02
CA GLU A 46 -1.42 0.88 5.26
C GLU A 46 -2.29 1.99 4.68
N ALA A 47 -2.83 1.80 3.48
CA ALA A 47 -3.70 2.79 2.86
C ALA A 47 -4.99 2.96 3.65
N THR A 48 -5.59 1.87 4.10
CA THR A 48 -6.81 1.93 4.90
C THR A 48 -6.57 2.71 6.18
N LYS A 49 -5.46 2.43 6.85
CA LYS A 49 -5.11 3.12 8.09
C LYS A 49 -4.95 4.62 7.86
N HIS A 50 -4.25 4.99 6.79
CA HIS A 50 -4.04 6.39 6.46
C HIS A 50 -5.35 7.09 6.12
N CYS A 51 -6.18 6.48 5.28
CA CYS A 51 -7.41 7.12 4.82
C CYS A 51 -8.42 7.27 5.96
N ILE A 52 -8.49 6.29 6.87
CA ILE A 52 -9.34 6.42 8.04
C ILE A 52 -8.87 7.58 8.91
N ASN A 53 -7.57 7.69 9.15
CA ASN A 53 -7.03 8.74 9.99
C ASN A 53 -7.18 10.12 9.37
N TYR A 54 -7.10 10.20 8.04
CA TYR A 54 -7.14 11.49 7.36
C TYR A 54 -8.56 11.94 7.05
N LEU A 55 -9.41 11.03 6.53
CA LEU A 55 -10.75 11.39 6.07
C LEU A 55 -11.87 10.69 6.82
N GLY A 56 -11.55 9.72 7.68
CA GLY A 56 -12.57 8.95 8.39
C GLY A 56 -13.21 7.88 7.52
N SER A 57 -12.66 7.58 6.35
CA SER A 57 -13.19 6.58 5.42
C SER A 57 -12.08 5.66 4.98
N SER A 58 -12.36 4.37 4.90
CA SER A 58 -11.37 3.38 4.46
C SER A 58 -11.30 3.24 2.93
N ASP A 59 -12.15 3.96 2.20
CA ASP A 59 -12.20 3.82 0.75
C ASP A 59 -11.03 4.52 0.08
N ALA A 60 -10.52 3.93 -0.97
CA ALA A 60 -9.43 4.52 -1.75
C ALA A 60 -9.61 4.18 -3.22
N MET A 61 -9.20 5.11 -4.07
CA MET A 61 -9.14 4.89 -5.51
C MET A 61 -7.68 4.65 -5.86
N TRP A 62 -7.39 3.49 -6.45
CA TRP A 62 -6.02 3.09 -6.73
C TRP A 62 -5.65 3.33 -8.18
N THR A 63 -4.46 3.86 -8.41
CA THR A 63 -3.85 3.88 -9.74
C THR A 63 -3.16 2.55 -9.99
N VAL A 64 -2.35 2.10 -9.03
CA VAL A 64 -1.81 0.74 -9.00
C VAL A 64 -2.13 0.23 -7.61
N GLY A 65 -3.03 -0.73 -7.51
CA GLY A 65 -3.57 -1.13 -6.22
C GLY A 65 -3.42 -2.59 -5.92
N PRO A 66 -3.93 -2.99 -4.74
CA PRO A 66 -3.83 -4.39 -4.30
C PRO A 66 -4.55 -5.37 -5.22
N ASP A 67 -5.49 -4.88 -6.02
CA ASP A 67 -6.24 -5.74 -6.94
C ASP A 67 -5.82 -5.56 -8.39
N SER A 68 -4.75 -4.79 -8.65
CA SER A 68 -4.25 -4.59 -10.01
C SER A 68 -3.63 -5.86 -10.54
N ASP A 69 -3.66 -6.02 -11.87
CA ASP A 69 -3.03 -7.16 -12.53
C ASP A 69 -1.53 -7.16 -12.27
N ARG A 70 -0.96 -8.34 -12.27
CA ARG A 70 0.45 -8.51 -11.97
C ARG A 70 1.33 -7.67 -12.89
N GLU A 71 0.95 -7.55 -14.17
CA GLU A 71 1.72 -6.78 -15.13
C GLU A 71 1.74 -5.29 -14.83
N GLN A 72 0.78 -4.82 -14.05
CA GLN A 72 0.69 -3.40 -13.69
C GLN A 72 1.50 -3.05 -12.46
N LEU A 73 1.95 -4.04 -11.72
CA LEU A 73 2.71 -3.81 -10.50
C LEU A 73 4.11 -3.32 -10.82
N LYS A 74 4.64 -2.41 -9.99
CA LYS A 74 5.92 -1.78 -10.21
C LYS A 74 6.86 -2.07 -9.06
N ILE A 75 8.12 -2.32 -9.39
CA ILE A 75 9.17 -2.56 -8.40
C ILE A 75 10.18 -1.42 -8.52
N VAL A 76 10.42 -0.72 -7.42
CA VAL A 76 11.36 0.39 -7.39
C VAL A 76 12.28 0.18 -6.20
N SER A 77 13.58 0.09 -6.47
CA SER A 77 14.61 -0.06 -5.44
C SER A 77 14.33 -1.22 -4.49
N GLY A 78 13.84 -2.32 -5.04
CA GLY A 78 13.61 -3.54 -4.26
C GLY A 78 12.30 -3.56 -3.50
N ALA A 79 11.42 -2.60 -3.74
CA ALA A 79 10.11 -2.55 -3.09
C ALA A 79 9.01 -2.58 -4.13
N LEU A 80 7.91 -3.24 -3.79
CA LEU A 80 6.72 -3.24 -4.62
C LEU A 80 5.92 -1.98 -4.29
N VAL A 81 5.59 -1.18 -5.31
CA VAL A 81 5.04 0.16 -5.11
C VAL A 81 3.60 0.23 -5.60
N PHE A 82 2.74 0.73 -4.73
CA PHE A 82 1.33 0.96 -5.02
C PHE A 82 1.03 2.45 -4.86
N SER A 83 0.08 2.97 -5.61
CA SER A 83 -0.28 4.38 -5.49
C SER A 83 -1.77 4.56 -5.65
N GLY A 84 -2.30 5.54 -4.93
CA GLY A 84 -3.72 5.81 -4.97
C GLY A 84 -4.07 7.09 -4.23
N LYS A 85 -5.38 7.26 -4.02
CA LYS A 85 -5.92 8.46 -3.38
C LYS A 85 -7.10 8.06 -2.51
N CYS A 86 -7.15 8.61 -1.30
CA CYS A 86 -8.29 8.37 -0.41
C CYS A 86 -9.57 8.93 -1.04
N ASP A 87 -10.64 8.15 -0.95
CA ASP A 87 -11.95 8.54 -1.50
C ASP A 87 -12.85 8.90 -0.33
N PRO A 88 -13.22 10.17 -0.18
CA PRO A 88 -14.04 10.58 0.95
C PRO A 88 -15.46 10.01 0.94
#